data_1bc9946dfd59a45070730338122b0646
#
_entry.id   1bc9946dfd59a45070730338122b0646
#
_cell.length_a   1.000
_cell.length_b   1.000
_cell.length_c   1.000
_cell.angle_alpha   90.00
_cell.angle_beta   90.00
_cell.angle_gamma   90.00
#
_symmetry.space_group_name_H-M   'P 1'
#
loop_
_entity.id
_entity.type
_entity.pdbx_description
1 polymer ?
#
loop_
_entity_poly.entity_id
_entity_poly.type
_entity_poly.pdbx_seq_one_letter_code
_entity_poly.pdbx_strand_id
1 'polypeptide(L)'
;VRSKTAPDVPTIAEAGYADYHATGWWGVVVPAATSKFIVAKLHADIVRLLGLPDVRERLEGQGVEIAATSPAQFEKFIREEIVRWGKAVKVSGAKPE
;
A
#
# COMPACT_ATOMS: atom_id res chain seq x y z
N VAL A 1 -12.15 -0.21 -4.38
CA VAL A 1 -12.61 1.10 -3.87
C VAL A 1 -12.19 2.21 -4.82
N ARG A 2 -13.11 3.07 -5.15
CA ARG A 2 -12.84 4.20 -6.05
C ARG A 2 -11.91 5.22 -5.40
N SER A 3 -11.08 5.88 -6.22
CA SER A 3 -10.21 6.94 -5.73
C SER A 3 -11.02 8.15 -5.23
N LYS A 4 -10.60 8.71 -4.11
CA LYS A 4 -11.22 9.92 -3.54
C LYS A 4 -11.06 11.14 -4.46
N THR A 5 -9.99 11.16 -5.26
CA THR A 5 -9.72 12.26 -6.19
C THR A 5 -10.49 12.12 -7.51
N ALA A 6 -11.05 10.95 -7.80
CA ALA A 6 -11.84 10.68 -8.99
C ALA A 6 -13.03 9.75 -8.65
N PRO A 7 -13.97 10.23 -7.82
CA PRO A 7 -15.06 9.37 -7.34
C PRO A 7 -16.04 8.93 -8.43
N ASP A 8 -16.07 9.62 -9.55
CA ASP A 8 -16.96 9.30 -10.67
C ASP A 8 -16.39 8.22 -11.59
N VAL A 9 -15.11 7.85 -11.41
CA VAL A 9 -14.46 6.81 -12.20
C VAL A 9 -14.65 5.46 -11.51
N PRO A 10 -15.31 4.48 -12.16
CA PRO A 10 -15.49 3.16 -11.58
C PRO A 10 -14.18 2.38 -11.53
N THR A 11 -14.07 1.45 -10.59
CA THR A 11 -12.95 0.53 -10.54
C THR A 11 -13.07 -0.53 -11.63
N ILE A 12 -11.96 -1.19 -11.94
CA ILE A 12 -11.97 -2.31 -12.91
C ILE A 12 -12.82 -3.46 -12.37
N ALA A 13 -12.80 -3.69 -11.05
CA ALA A 13 -13.66 -4.68 -10.42
C ALA A 13 -15.14 -4.38 -10.64
N GLU A 14 -15.57 -3.12 -10.51
CA GLU A 14 -16.94 -2.69 -10.77
C GLU A 14 -17.33 -2.83 -12.25
N ALA A 15 -16.36 -2.76 -13.16
CA ALA A 15 -16.58 -2.89 -14.59
C ALA A 15 -16.73 -4.35 -15.05
N GLY A 16 -16.69 -5.33 -14.17
CA GLY A 16 -16.95 -6.73 -14.46
C GLY A 16 -15.79 -7.69 -14.14
N TYR A 17 -14.70 -7.20 -13.61
CA TYR A 17 -13.52 -8.01 -13.24
C TYR A 17 -13.36 -8.02 -11.73
N ALA A 18 -14.28 -8.68 -11.03
CA ALA A 18 -14.38 -8.64 -9.57
C ALA A 18 -13.11 -9.00 -8.82
N ASP A 19 -12.29 -9.90 -9.38
CA ASP A 19 -11.03 -10.33 -8.78
C ASP A 19 -9.84 -9.43 -9.13
N TYR A 20 -10.06 -8.41 -9.97
CA TYR A 20 -8.99 -7.51 -10.36
C TYR A 20 -8.66 -6.54 -9.23
N HIS A 21 -7.41 -6.58 -8.79
CA HIS A 21 -6.91 -5.67 -7.78
C HIS A 21 -5.42 -5.44 -8.03
N ALA A 22 -5.08 -4.28 -8.56
CA ALA A 22 -3.71 -3.90 -8.84
C ALA A 22 -3.50 -2.45 -8.39
N THR A 23 -2.87 -2.30 -7.23
CA THR A 23 -2.62 -0.99 -6.62
C THR A 23 -1.14 -0.87 -6.28
N GLY A 24 -0.51 0.22 -6.70
CA GLY A 24 0.83 0.58 -6.24
C GLY A 24 0.79 1.05 -4.80
N TRP A 25 1.87 0.82 -4.06
CA TRP A 25 1.94 1.22 -2.66
C TRP A 25 3.38 1.56 -2.27
N TRP A 26 3.50 2.33 -1.20
CA TRP A 26 4.79 2.65 -0.59
C TRP A 26 4.73 2.30 0.89
N GLY A 27 5.85 1.84 1.40
CA GLY A 27 5.99 1.55 2.81
C GLY A 27 7.40 1.83 3.30
N VAL A 28 7.56 1.88 4.60
CA VAL A 28 8.85 2.02 5.26
C VAL A 28 9.24 0.67 5.85
N VAL A 29 10.44 0.21 5.55
CA VAL A 29 10.97 -1.05 6.06
C VAL A 29 12.28 -0.81 6.79
N VAL A 30 12.59 -1.72 7.71
CA VAL A 30 13.84 -1.69 8.49
C VAL A 30 14.51 -3.07 8.41
N PRO A 31 15.81 -3.17 8.72
CA PRO A 31 16.49 -4.46 8.78
C PRO A 31 15.78 -5.44 9.72
N ALA A 32 15.77 -6.72 9.37
CA ALA A 32 15.07 -7.75 10.13
C ALA A 32 15.52 -7.87 11.58
N ALA A 33 16.80 -7.54 11.86
CA ALA A 33 17.36 -7.57 13.20
C ALA A 33 17.01 -6.35 14.08
N THR A 34 16.25 -5.39 13.55
CA THR A 34 15.84 -4.21 14.31
C THR A 34 14.94 -4.62 15.48
N SER A 35 15.19 -4.07 16.68
CA SER A 35 14.41 -4.41 17.85
C SER A 35 12.93 -4.03 17.70
N LYS A 36 12.05 -4.81 18.31
CA LYS A 36 10.61 -4.55 18.29
C LYS A 36 10.26 -3.19 18.91
N PHE A 37 11.03 -2.74 19.89
CA PHE A 37 10.83 -1.43 20.51
C PHE A 37 11.04 -0.29 19.52
N ILE A 38 12.12 -0.37 18.71
CA ILE A 38 12.42 0.64 17.68
C ILE A 38 11.35 0.60 16.58
N VAL A 39 10.94 -0.58 16.16
CA VAL A 39 9.86 -0.74 15.15
C VAL A 39 8.56 -0.11 15.64
N ALA A 40 8.18 -0.36 16.89
CA ALA A 40 6.96 0.20 17.47
C ALA A 40 7.02 1.73 17.56
N LYS A 41 8.19 2.28 17.94
CA LYS A 41 8.39 3.73 18.02
C LYS A 41 8.31 4.40 16.66
N LEU A 42 8.98 3.83 15.65
CA LEU A 42 8.94 4.34 14.29
C LEU A 42 7.52 4.28 13.72
N HIS A 43 6.82 3.19 13.98
CA HIS A 43 5.42 3.05 13.56
C HIS A 43 4.54 4.14 14.17
N ALA A 44 4.64 4.36 15.48
CA ALA A 44 3.87 5.40 16.17
C ALA A 44 4.16 6.80 15.61
N ASP A 45 5.44 7.11 15.36
CA ASP A 45 5.85 8.39 14.80
C ASP A 45 5.34 8.60 13.38
N ILE A 46 5.42 7.57 12.54
CA ILE A 46 4.95 7.62 11.15
C ILE A 46 3.43 7.78 11.11
N VAL A 47 2.68 7.02 11.92
CA VAL A 47 1.21 7.14 11.99
C VAL A 47 0.82 8.54 12.43
N ARG A 48 1.51 9.11 13.40
CA ARG A 48 1.27 10.48 13.85
C ARG A 48 1.51 11.49 12.74
N LEU A 49 2.62 11.36 12.02
CA LEU A 49 2.94 12.25 10.89
C LEU A 49 1.89 12.15 9.78
N LEU A 50 1.46 10.94 9.45
CA LEU A 50 0.43 10.71 8.42
C LEU A 50 -0.94 11.25 8.85
N GLY A 51 -1.17 11.43 10.15
CA GLY A 51 -2.39 12.04 10.67
C GLY A 51 -2.40 13.57 10.65
N LEU A 52 -1.25 14.22 10.39
CA LEU A 52 -1.20 15.68 10.32
C LEU A 52 -1.93 16.19 9.08
N PRO A 53 -2.78 17.25 9.24
CA PRO A 53 -3.57 17.76 8.11
C PRO A 53 -2.73 18.15 6.89
N ASP A 54 -1.58 18.78 7.09
CA ASP A 54 -0.69 19.23 6.01
C ASP A 54 -0.16 18.05 5.19
N VAL A 55 0.27 16.98 5.87
CA VAL A 55 0.80 15.79 5.23
C VAL A 55 -0.30 15.05 4.47
N ARG A 56 -1.47 14.89 5.11
CA ARG A 56 -2.62 14.25 4.47
C ARG A 56 -3.02 14.99 3.20
N GLU A 57 -3.15 16.29 3.28
CA GLU A 57 -3.56 17.12 2.15
C GLU A 57 -2.59 16.96 0.97
N ARG A 58 -1.30 16.98 1.24
CA ARG A 58 -0.29 16.81 0.19
C ARG A 58 -0.35 15.44 -0.47
N LEU A 59 -0.44 14.37 0.33
CA LEU A 59 -0.47 13.00 -0.17
C LEU A 59 -1.77 12.73 -0.93
N GLU A 60 -2.90 13.09 -0.37
CA GLU A 60 -4.20 12.90 -1.01
C GLU A 60 -4.33 13.72 -2.29
N GLY A 61 -3.73 14.92 -2.33
CA GLY A 61 -3.69 15.75 -3.53
C GLY A 61 -2.88 15.13 -4.67
N GLN A 62 -1.97 14.22 -4.37
CA GLN A 62 -1.21 13.46 -5.36
C GLN A 62 -1.87 12.12 -5.73
N GLY A 63 -3.07 11.87 -5.24
CA GLY A 63 -3.79 10.62 -5.50
C GLY A 63 -3.37 9.46 -4.60
N VAL A 64 -2.57 9.73 -3.56
CA VAL A 64 -2.12 8.71 -2.61
C VAL A 64 -3.12 8.58 -1.47
N GLU A 65 -3.55 7.36 -1.17
CA GLU A 65 -4.37 7.07 -0.01
C GLU A 65 -3.51 6.62 1.17
N ILE A 66 -3.80 7.16 2.35
CA ILE A 66 -3.06 6.82 3.57
C ILE A 66 -3.70 5.59 4.22
N ALA A 67 -2.95 4.51 4.30
CA ALA A 67 -3.42 3.26 4.89
C ALA A 67 -3.02 3.13 6.37
N ALA A 68 -1.83 3.56 6.73
CA ALA A 68 -1.32 3.55 8.11
C ALA A 68 -1.53 2.22 8.85
N THR A 69 -1.25 1.10 8.17
CA THR A 69 -1.43 -0.24 8.74
C THR A 69 -0.42 -0.53 9.86
N SER A 70 -0.75 -1.45 10.77
CA SER A 70 0.19 -1.92 11.80
C SER A 70 1.34 -2.71 11.17
N PRO A 71 2.49 -2.87 11.85
CA PRO A 71 3.59 -3.69 11.33
C PRO A 71 3.16 -5.12 10.96
N ALA A 72 2.33 -5.75 11.78
CA ALA A 72 1.83 -7.10 11.51
C ALA A 72 0.91 -7.14 10.27
N GLN A 73 0.03 -6.17 10.12
CA GLN A 73 -0.85 -6.05 8.96
C GLN A 73 -0.05 -5.80 7.69
N PHE A 74 0.99 -4.98 7.76
CA PHE A 74 1.85 -4.69 6.63
C PHE A 74 2.68 -5.90 6.20
N GLU A 75 3.18 -6.67 7.16
CA GLU A 75 3.88 -7.93 6.87
C GLU A 75 3.00 -8.90 6.11
N LYS A 76 1.76 -9.09 6.57
CA LYS A 76 0.77 -9.92 5.88
C LYS A 76 0.48 -9.41 4.48
N PHE A 77 0.32 -8.10 4.34
CA PHE A 77 0.07 -7.45 3.05
C PHE A 77 1.22 -7.70 2.07
N ILE A 78 2.48 -7.55 2.51
CA ILE A 78 3.65 -7.81 1.66
C ILE A 78 3.65 -9.26 1.17
N ARG A 79 3.37 -10.23 2.05
CA ARG A 79 3.31 -11.64 1.66
C ARG A 79 2.24 -11.92 0.62
N GLU A 80 1.07 -11.33 0.78
CA GLU A 80 -0.03 -11.46 -0.18
C GLU A 80 0.32 -10.82 -1.52
N GLU A 81 0.98 -9.67 -1.51
CA GLU A 81 1.41 -8.98 -2.72
C GLU A 81 2.48 -9.75 -3.48
N ILE A 82 3.42 -10.38 -2.79
CA ILE A 82 4.42 -11.23 -3.43
C ILE A 82 3.76 -12.36 -4.22
N VAL A 83 2.75 -13.01 -3.65
CA VAL A 83 2.00 -14.09 -4.32
C VAL A 83 1.23 -13.54 -5.52
N ARG A 84 0.52 -12.44 -5.34
CA ARG A 84 -0.30 -11.82 -6.40
C ARG A 84 0.54 -11.39 -7.60
N TRP A 85 1.58 -10.62 -7.35
CA TRP A 85 2.46 -10.11 -8.41
C TRP A 85 3.32 -11.22 -9.02
N GLY A 86 3.67 -12.24 -8.24
CA GLY A 86 4.34 -13.42 -8.75
C GLY A 86 3.53 -14.12 -9.84
N LYS A 87 2.23 -14.26 -9.63
CA LYS A 87 1.31 -14.81 -10.65
C LYS A 87 1.22 -13.92 -11.88
N ALA A 88 1.11 -12.60 -11.68
CA ALA A 88 1.03 -11.64 -12.78
C ALA A 88 2.28 -11.67 -13.65
N VAL A 89 3.46 -11.75 -13.03
CA VAL A 89 4.75 -11.85 -13.74
C VAL A 89 4.82 -13.13 -14.57
N LYS A 90 4.41 -14.27 -14.01
CA LYS A 90 4.40 -15.54 -14.74
C LYS A 90 3.46 -15.52 -15.94
N VAL A 91 2.25 -15.01 -15.75
CA VAL A 91 1.23 -14.97 -16.82
C VAL A 91 1.62 -14.01 -17.93
N SER A 92 2.21 -12.86 -17.58
CA SER A 92 2.61 -11.84 -18.55
C SER A 92 3.92 -12.17 -19.26
N GLY A 93 4.75 -13.06 -18.70
CA GLY A 93 6.09 -13.34 -19.23
C GLY A 93 7.09 -12.24 -18.99
N ALA A 94 6.79 -11.28 -18.12
CA ALA A 94 7.68 -10.17 -17.81
C ALA A 94 8.98 -10.64 -17.17
N LYS A 95 10.10 -10.03 -17.57
CA LYS A 95 11.43 -10.35 -17.03
C LYS A 95 12.13 -9.08 -16.59
N PRO A 96 13.01 -9.14 -15.56
CA PRO A 96 13.84 -8.00 -15.18
C PRO A 96 14.75 -7.61 -16.35
N GLU A 97 14.91 -6.32 -16.52
CA GLU A 97 15.87 -5.79 -17.49
C GLU A 97 17.30 -5.80 -16.95
#